data_298e40d29f4f2098f68a9aad8879a7a2
#
_entry.id   298e40d29f4f2098f68a9aad8879a7a2
#
_cell.length_a   1.000
_cell.length_b   1.000
_cell.length_c   1.000
_cell.angle_alpha   90.00
_cell.angle_beta   90.00
_cell.angle_gamma   90.00
#
_symmetry.space_group_name_H-M   'P 1'
#
loop_
_entity.id
_entity.type
_entity.pdbx_description
1 polymer ?
#
loop_
_entity_poly.entity_id
_entity_poly.type
_entity_poly.pdbx_seq_one_letter_code
_entity_poly.pdbx_strand_id
1 'polypeptide(L)'
;DLHKAIRRQRQMCIRDRYGYDISKQAINVAKENAKLNDVPAIFERSNLFEDVADETFDVIVSNPPYIRSDEIPFLMPEVSEFEPHEALDGKEDGLFFYRKIIQESPDYLTDGGYLLFEIGYDQGWAVSSMMKEAGFEDVCVKKDLARNDRVVCGHKHLCEKRG
;
A
#
# COMPACT_ATOMS: atom_id res chain seq x y z
N ASP A 1 -21.40 -34.95 5.10
CA ASP A 1 -21.46 -33.48 4.93
C ASP A 1 -20.53 -32.67 5.83
N LEU A 2 -19.91 -33.32 6.83
CA LEU A 2 -18.92 -32.70 7.70
C LEU A 2 -17.68 -32.23 6.91
N HIS A 3 -17.28 -32.97 5.88
CA HIS A 3 -16.16 -32.62 5.00
C HIS A 3 -16.42 -31.36 4.15
N LYS A 4 -17.68 -31.08 3.78
CA LYS A 4 -18.07 -29.85 3.07
C LYS A 4 -18.07 -28.63 4.00
N ALA A 5 -18.50 -28.82 5.25
CA ALA A 5 -18.47 -27.76 6.25
C ALA A 5 -17.02 -27.37 6.64
N ILE A 6 -16.14 -28.36 6.79
CA ILE A 6 -14.72 -28.13 7.10
C ILE A 6 -13.99 -27.46 5.92
N ARG A 7 -14.32 -27.79 4.66
CA ARG A 7 -13.79 -27.09 3.49
C ARG A 7 -14.27 -25.64 3.42
N ARG A 8 -15.53 -25.34 3.72
CA ARG A 8 -16.06 -23.97 3.79
C ARG A 8 -15.38 -23.16 4.91
N GLN A 9 -15.19 -23.77 6.09
CA GLN A 9 -14.47 -23.11 7.18
C GLN A 9 -12.99 -22.86 6.85
N ARG A 10 -12.31 -23.77 6.12
CA ARG A 10 -10.95 -23.52 5.62
C ARG A 10 -10.91 -22.42 4.55
N GLN A 11 -11.92 -22.31 3.69
CA GLN A 11 -12.01 -21.22 2.71
C GLN A 11 -12.27 -19.86 3.38
N MET A 12 -12.99 -19.80 4.50
CA MET A 12 -13.17 -18.56 5.27
C MET A 12 -11.90 -18.07 5.99
N CYS A 13 -10.85 -18.90 6.06
CA CYS A 13 -9.54 -18.53 6.61
C CYS A 13 -8.49 -18.24 5.53
N ILE A 14 -8.83 -18.32 4.24
CA ILE A 14 -7.93 -17.92 3.14
C ILE A 14 -8.00 -16.41 3.06
N ARG A 15 -6.93 -15.76 3.46
CA ARG A 15 -6.73 -14.33 3.22
C ARG A 15 -6.37 -14.18 1.76
N ASP A 16 -7.26 -13.61 0.98
CA ASP A 16 -6.97 -13.24 -0.39
C ASP A 16 -5.92 -12.13 -0.37
N ARG A 17 -4.93 -12.25 -1.24
CA ARG A 17 -3.82 -11.29 -1.36
C ARG A 17 -3.81 -10.78 -2.78
N TYR A 18 -3.86 -9.47 -2.90
CA TYR A 18 -3.78 -8.76 -4.17
C TYR A 18 -2.51 -7.92 -4.20
N GLY A 19 -1.89 -7.83 -5.36
CA GLY A 19 -0.78 -6.92 -5.62
C GLY A 19 -1.02 -6.19 -6.92
N TYR A 20 -0.92 -4.87 -6.88
CA TYR A 20 -1.11 -4.00 -8.02
C TYR A 20 0.16 -3.22 -8.31
N ASP A 21 0.48 -3.07 -9.57
CA ASP A 21 1.61 -2.27 -10.04
C ASP A 21 1.32 -1.73 -11.44
N ILE A 22 1.80 -0.54 -11.75
CA ILE A 22 1.68 0.05 -13.09
C ILE A 22 2.56 -0.68 -14.11
N SER A 23 3.68 -1.27 -13.66
CA SER A 23 4.64 -1.99 -14.48
C SER A 23 4.20 -3.42 -14.75
N LYS A 24 3.91 -3.73 -16.02
CA LYS A 24 3.66 -5.10 -16.46
C LYS A 24 4.82 -6.05 -16.15
N GLN A 25 6.05 -5.55 -16.18
CA GLN A 25 7.23 -6.34 -15.88
C GLN A 25 7.28 -6.71 -14.40
N ALA A 26 7.03 -5.75 -13.50
CA ALA A 26 6.96 -5.99 -12.05
C ALA A 26 5.86 -7.02 -11.72
N ILE A 27 4.67 -6.90 -12.32
CA ILE A 27 3.59 -7.87 -12.18
C ILE A 27 4.00 -9.29 -12.62
N ASN A 28 4.72 -9.43 -13.73
CA ASN A 28 5.18 -10.74 -14.19
C ASN A 28 6.18 -11.36 -13.19
N VAL A 29 7.14 -10.58 -12.71
CA VAL A 29 8.13 -11.02 -11.70
C VAL A 29 7.40 -11.41 -10.39
N ALA A 30 6.43 -10.61 -9.95
CA ALA A 30 5.64 -10.91 -8.76
C ALA A 30 4.88 -12.24 -8.87
N LYS A 31 4.26 -12.51 -10.05
CA LYS A 31 3.59 -13.79 -10.34
C LYS A 31 4.55 -14.98 -10.31
N GLU A 32 5.74 -14.83 -10.88
CA GLU A 32 6.78 -15.87 -10.86
C GLU A 32 7.25 -16.14 -9.42
N ASN A 33 7.52 -15.09 -8.65
CA ASN A 33 7.94 -15.21 -7.26
C ASN A 33 6.85 -15.87 -6.38
N ALA A 34 5.59 -15.52 -6.58
CA ALA A 34 4.48 -16.15 -5.86
C ALA A 34 4.40 -17.66 -6.16
N LYS A 35 4.58 -18.03 -7.44
CA LYS A 35 4.62 -19.43 -7.85
C LYS A 35 5.81 -20.18 -7.26
N LEU A 36 7.01 -19.58 -7.27
CA LEU A 36 8.22 -20.18 -6.72
C LEU A 36 8.14 -20.43 -5.21
N ASN A 37 7.44 -19.55 -4.50
CA ASN A 37 7.29 -19.61 -3.05
C ASN A 37 5.98 -20.28 -2.58
N ASP A 38 5.18 -20.82 -3.52
CA ASP A 38 3.86 -21.42 -3.24
C ASP A 38 2.93 -20.50 -2.44
N VAL A 39 2.94 -19.21 -2.79
CA VAL A 39 2.11 -18.18 -2.15
C VAL A 39 0.89 -17.89 -3.03
N PRO A 40 -0.34 -18.19 -2.58
CA PRO A 40 -1.55 -17.79 -3.29
C PRO A 40 -1.72 -16.27 -3.21
N ALA A 41 -1.55 -15.59 -4.35
CA ALA A 41 -1.79 -14.16 -4.49
C ALA A 41 -2.19 -13.82 -5.93
N ILE A 42 -3.02 -12.82 -6.11
CA ILE A 42 -3.47 -12.30 -7.39
C ILE A 42 -2.67 -11.03 -7.68
N PHE A 43 -2.08 -10.95 -8.86
CA PHE A 43 -1.34 -9.77 -9.29
C PHE A 43 -1.92 -9.23 -10.58
N GLU A 44 -2.27 -7.94 -10.58
CA GLU A 44 -2.89 -7.26 -11.71
C GLU A 44 -2.24 -5.91 -11.95
N ARG A 45 -2.28 -5.47 -13.19
CA ARG A 45 -1.78 -4.15 -13.54
C ARG A 45 -2.82 -3.10 -13.19
N SER A 46 -2.42 -2.07 -12.43
CA SER A 46 -3.25 -0.91 -12.17
C SER A 46 -2.38 0.33 -11.90
N ASN A 47 -2.89 1.49 -12.25
CA ASN A 47 -2.35 2.76 -11.81
C ASN A 47 -3.11 3.18 -10.54
N LEU A 48 -2.52 2.91 -9.37
CA LEU A 48 -3.20 3.01 -8.09
C LEU A 48 -4.50 2.17 -8.09
N PHE A 49 -5.67 2.79 -7.94
CA PHE A 49 -6.96 2.11 -7.87
C PHE A 49 -7.75 2.08 -9.18
N GLU A 50 -7.20 2.63 -10.29
CA GLU A 50 -7.94 2.82 -11.57
C GLU A 50 -8.55 1.52 -12.13
N ASP A 51 -7.83 0.38 -12.01
CA ASP A 51 -8.25 -0.91 -12.52
C ASP A 51 -8.60 -1.91 -11.40
N VAL A 52 -8.67 -1.44 -10.14
CA VAL A 52 -9.09 -2.28 -9.01
C VAL A 52 -10.60 -2.48 -9.13
N ALA A 53 -11.03 -3.76 -9.20
CA ALA A 53 -12.45 -4.11 -9.25
C ALA A 53 -13.18 -3.68 -7.95
N ASP A 54 -14.51 -3.90 -7.87
CA ASP A 54 -15.36 -3.62 -6.70
C ASP A 54 -14.98 -4.51 -5.49
N GLU A 55 -13.71 -4.50 -5.14
CA GLU A 55 -13.13 -5.25 -4.02
C GLU A 55 -12.90 -4.32 -2.83
N THR A 56 -13.06 -4.85 -1.63
CA THR A 56 -12.69 -4.16 -0.39
C THR A 56 -11.65 -4.97 0.37
N PHE A 57 -10.73 -4.28 1.04
CA PHE A 57 -9.57 -4.86 1.71
C PHE A 57 -9.59 -4.56 3.20
N ASP A 58 -9.19 -5.52 4.01
CA ASP A 58 -8.96 -5.29 5.44
C ASP A 58 -7.65 -4.50 5.68
N VAL A 59 -6.71 -4.62 4.75
CA VAL A 59 -5.41 -3.93 4.84
C VAL A 59 -4.95 -3.53 3.44
N ILE A 60 -4.60 -2.26 3.28
CA ILE A 60 -3.89 -1.72 2.12
C ILE A 60 -2.49 -1.31 2.56
N VAL A 61 -1.47 -1.82 1.86
CA VAL A 61 -0.05 -1.46 2.10
C VAL A 61 0.51 -0.88 0.82
N SER A 62 1.21 0.25 0.92
CA SER A 62 1.87 0.88 -0.22
C SER A 62 3.27 1.38 0.15
N ASN A 63 4.20 1.19 -0.79
CA ASN A 63 5.48 1.87 -0.83
C ASN A 63 5.54 2.69 -2.14
N PRO A 64 4.88 3.84 -2.18
CA PRO A 64 4.81 4.64 -3.39
C PRO A 64 6.11 5.42 -3.61
N PRO A 65 6.39 5.90 -4.83
CA PRO A 65 7.48 6.82 -5.08
C PRO A 65 7.36 8.06 -4.19
N TYR A 66 8.45 8.40 -3.49
CA TYR A 66 8.43 9.47 -2.49
C TYR A 66 9.61 10.44 -2.57
N ILE A 67 10.54 10.23 -3.51
CA ILE A 67 11.69 11.13 -3.69
C ILE A 67 11.23 12.34 -4.50
N ARG A 68 11.63 13.53 -4.08
CA ARG A 68 11.32 14.76 -4.83
C ARG A 68 12.02 14.73 -6.19
N SER A 69 11.33 15.21 -7.22
CA SER A 69 11.88 15.22 -8.59
C SER A 69 13.22 15.94 -8.69
N ASP A 70 13.43 17.01 -7.90
CA ASP A 70 14.68 17.79 -7.90
C ASP A 70 15.82 17.09 -7.14
N GLU A 71 15.55 16.08 -6.33
CA GLU A 71 16.56 15.30 -5.59
C GLU A 71 17.07 14.08 -6.38
N ILE A 72 16.27 13.56 -7.32
CA ILE A 72 16.63 12.35 -8.08
C ILE A 72 18.01 12.43 -8.77
N PRO A 73 18.40 13.57 -9.41
CA PRO A 73 19.71 13.68 -10.04
C PRO A 73 20.90 13.57 -9.08
N PHE A 74 20.67 13.73 -7.78
CA PHE A 74 21.71 13.71 -6.75
C PHE A 74 21.76 12.38 -5.98
N LEU A 75 20.91 11.41 -6.34
CA LEU A 75 20.95 10.07 -5.76
C LEU A 75 22.26 9.35 -6.15
N MET A 76 22.62 8.38 -5.33
CA MET A 76 23.74 7.50 -5.63
C MET A 76 23.50 6.78 -6.97
N PRO A 77 24.55 6.56 -7.78
CA PRO A 77 24.42 5.92 -9.11
C PRO A 77 23.71 4.57 -9.04
N GLU A 78 23.90 3.80 -7.96
CA GLU A 78 23.26 2.51 -7.75
C GLU A 78 21.73 2.59 -7.69
N VAL A 79 21.18 3.75 -7.33
CA VAL A 79 19.74 4.00 -7.29
C VAL A 79 19.27 4.67 -8.57
N SER A 80 19.94 5.76 -8.98
CA SER A 80 19.51 6.57 -10.13
C SER A 80 19.68 5.88 -11.49
N GLU A 81 20.62 4.94 -11.61
CA GLU A 81 20.91 4.24 -12.87
C GLU A 81 20.19 2.88 -12.98
N PHE A 82 19.87 2.23 -11.86
CA PHE A 82 19.32 0.87 -11.86
C PHE A 82 17.85 0.78 -11.53
N GLU A 83 17.28 1.78 -10.81
CA GLU A 83 15.86 1.82 -10.54
C GLU A 83 15.11 2.66 -11.58
N PRO A 84 13.91 2.22 -12.03
CA PRO A 84 13.11 3.02 -12.94
C PRO A 84 12.77 4.37 -12.32
N HIS A 85 12.97 5.46 -13.06
CA HIS A 85 12.67 6.82 -12.60
C HIS A 85 11.24 6.95 -12.06
N GLU A 86 10.28 6.27 -12.69
CA GLU A 86 8.87 6.24 -12.26
C GLU A 86 8.67 5.60 -10.89
N ALA A 87 9.56 4.72 -10.45
CA ALA A 87 9.50 4.08 -9.13
C ALA A 87 10.09 4.96 -8.01
N LEU A 88 10.82 6.03 -8.37
CA LEU A 88 11.47 6.94 -7.43
C LEU A 88 10.72 8.27 -7.28
N ASP A 89 10.18 8.80 -8.39
CA ASP A 89 9.67 10.16 -8.52
C ASP A 89 8.32 10.39 -7.81
N GLY A 90 8.38 10.89 -6.58
CA GLY A 90 7.23 11.35 -5.77
C GLY A 90 6.69 12.73 -6.16
N LYS A 91 7.15 13.32 -7.27
CA LYS A 91 6.84 14.64 -7.82
C LYS A 91 7.46 15.78 -7.00
N GLU A 92 6.91 16.99 -7.14
CA GLU A 92 7.51 18.24 -6.66
C GLU A 92 7.90 18.21 -5.18
N ASP A 93 7.06 17.65 -4.32
CA ASP A 93 7.25 17.62 -2.86
C ASP A 93 7.40 16.18 -2.29
N GLY A 94 7.46 15.15 -3.15
CA GLY A 94 7.56 13.75 -2.73
C GLY A 94 6.27 13.18 -2.11
N LEU A 95 5.17 13.93 -2.08
CA LEU A 95 3.94 13.55 -1.37
C LEU A 95 2.75 13.27 -2.30
N PHE A 96 2.94 13.36 -3.61
CA PHE A 96 1.86 13.27 -4.59
C PHE A 96 1.06 11.96 -4.49
N PHE A 97 1.74 10.82 -4.40
CA PHE A 97 1.08 9.52 -4.35
C PHE A 97 0.41 9.28 -3.00
N TYR A 98 0.99 9.74 -1.89
CA TYR A 98 0.33 9.65 -0.59
C TYR A 98 -1.00 10.36 -0.59
N ARG A 99 -1.07 11.61 -1.13
CA ARG A 99 -2.34 12.35 -1.24
C ARG A 99 -3.39 11.58 -2.01
N LYS A 100 -3.02 11.03 -3.18
CA LYS A 100 -3.95 10.24 -4.00
C LYS A 100 -4.44 9.00 -3.28
N ILE A 101 -3.52 8.20 -2.74
CA ILE A 101 -3.88 6.94 -2.07
C ILE A 101 -4.72 7.22 -0.83
N ILE A 102 -4.39 8.21 -0.02
CA ILE A 102 -5.18 8.59 1.16
C ILE A 102 -6.61 9.01 0.78
N GLN A 103 -6.75 9.76 -0.32
CA GLN A 103 -8.06 10.22 -0.81
C GLN A 103 -8.93 9.08 -1.34
N GLU A 104 -8.35 8.12 -2.05
CA GLU A 104 -9.08 7.06 -2.76
C GLU A 104 -9.30 5.82 -1.88
N SER A 105 -8.33 5.48 -1.02
CA SER A 105 -8.35 4.22 -0.24
C SER A 105 -9.56 4.00 0.67
N PRO A 106 -10.28 5.02 1.20
CA PRO A 106 -11.48 4.77 1.99
C PRO A 106 -12.58 3.99 1.25
N ASP A 107 -12.66 4.12 -0.08
CA ASP A 107 -13.64 3.40 -0.90
C ASP A 107 -13.27 1.92 -1.07
N TYR A 108 -12.00 1.58 -0.88
CA TYR A 108 -11.44 0.24 -1.01
C TYR A 108 -11.11 -0.42 0.34
N LEU A 109 -11.35 0.25 1.47
CA LEU A 109 -11.16 -0.31 2.80
C LEU A 109 -12.49 -0.74 3.41
N THR A 110 -12.48 -1.92 4.04
CA THR A 110 -13.55 -2.31 4.96
C THR A 110 -13.62 -1.35 6.14
N ASP A 111 -14.77 -1.30 6.85
CA ASP A 111 -14.87 -0.52 8.09
C ASP A 111 -13.86 -1.05 9.13
N GLY A 112 -13.04 -0.16 9.67
CA GLY A 112 -11.91 -0.50 10.54
C GLY A 112 -10.70 -1.06 9.80
N GLY A 113 -10.70 -1.11 8.47
CA GLY A 113 -9.57 -1.54 7.66
C GLY A 113 -8.37 -0.58 7.75
N TYR A 114 -7.18 -1.10 7.61
CA TYR A 114 -5.92 -0.38 7.82
C TYR A 114 -5.29 0.09 6.52
N LEU A 115 -4.77 1.32 6.52
CA LEU A 115 -3.87 1.86 5.51
C LEU A 115 -2.47 2.02 6.09
N LEU A 116 -1.46 1.47 5.40
CA LEU A 116 -0.06 1.54 5.79
C LEU A 116 0.79 2.05 4.62
N PHE A 117 1.71 2.94 4.95
CA PHE A 117 2.71 3.45 4.01
C PHE A 117 4.12 3.20 4.50
N GLU A 118 5.02 2.77 3.61
CA GLU A 118 6.43 3.08 3.76
C GLU A 118 6.66 4.53 3.35
N ILE A 119 7.56 5.24 4.07
CA ILE A 119 7.80 6.67 3.89
C ILE A 119 9.28 7.01 3.89
N GLY A 120 9.64 8.14 3.30
CA GLY A 120 10.91 8.81 3.53
C GLY A 120 11.05 9.22 5.01
N TYR A 121 12.29 9.22 5.49
CA TYR A 121 12.62 9.44 6.92
C TYR A 121 12.14 10.79 7.49
N ASP A 122 11.91 11.77 6.64
CA ASP A 122 11.48 13.14 6.96
C ASP A 122 9.99 13.40 6.69
N GLN A 123 9.26 12.41 6.15
CA GLN A 123 7.86 12.55 5.70
C GLN A 123 6.82 12.14 6.76
N GLY A 124 7.26 11.61 7.91
CA GLY A 124 6.37 11.07 8.94
C GLY A 124 5.28 12.02 9.40
N TRP A 125 5.65 13.29 9.68
CA TRP A 125 4.69 14.30 10.10
C TRP A 125 3.69 14.64 8.99
N ALA A 126 4.15 14.87 7.76
CA ALA A 126 3.31 15.26 6.64
C ALA A 126 2.28 14.18 6.30
N VAL A 127 2.72 12.92 6.14
CA VAL A 127 1.85 11.79 5.78
C VAL A 127 0.86 11.50 6.91
N SER A 128 1.30 11.50 8.18
CA SER A 128 0.38 11.27 9.31
C SER A 128 -0.66 12.38 9.47
N SER A 129 -0.31 13.64 9.19
CA SER A 129 -1.25 14.76 9.20
C SER A 129 -2.31 14.60 8.10
N MET A 130 -1.89 14.29 6.87
CA MET A 130 -2.83 14.04 5.76
C MET A 130 -3.80 12.89 6.05
N MET A 131 -3.33 11.79 6.65
CA MET A 131 -4.21 10.68 7.05
C MET A 131 -5.24 11.11 8.09
N LYS A 132 -4.83 11.88 9.11
CA LYS A 132 -5.76 12.41 10.15
C LYS A 132 -6.79 13.37 9.54
N GLU A 133 -6.38 14.27 8.66
CA GLU A 133 -7.26 15.20 7.95
C GLU A 133 -8.28 14.47 7.05
N ALA A 134 -7.89 13.33 6.50
CA ALA A 134 -8.77 12.46 5.73
C ALA A 134 -9.69 11.57 6.59
N GLY A 135 -9.62 11.67 7.93
CA GLY A 135 -10.50 10.96 8.86
C GLY A 135 -10.02 9.55 9.24
N PHE A 136 -8.76 9.20 9.00
CA PHE A 136 -8.18 7.98 9.56
C PHE A 136 -7.94 8.13 11.06
N GLU A 137 -8.22 7.05 11.81
CA GLU A 137 -8.07 6.97 13.27
C GLU A 137 -6.80 6.21 13.66
N ASP A 138 -6.36 6.40 14.90
CA ASP A 138 -5.17 5.78 15.50
C ASP A 138 -3.91 5.92 14.63
N VAL A 139 -3.80 7.05 13.92
CA VAL A 139 -2.67 7.31 13.03
C VAL A 139 -1.38 7.40 13.82
N CYS A 140 -0.44 6.52 13.49
CA CYS A 140 0.87 6.45 14.16
C CYS A 140 2.02 6.34 13.17
N VAL A 141 3.19 6.84 13.60
CA VAL A 141 4.46 6.73 12.87
C VAL A 141 5.33 5.70 13.58
N LYS A 142 5.87 4.74 12.83
CA LYS A 142 6.79 3.71 13.35
C LYS A 142 8.17 3.91 12.76
N LYS A 143 9.18 3.68 13.60
CA LYS A 143 10.58 3.84 13.25
C LYS A 143 11.21 2.51 12.82
N ASP A 144 12.21 2.61 11.94
CA ASP A 144 13.09 1.49 11.58
C ASP A 144 14.12 1.20 12.70
N LEU A 145 14.98 0.20 12.45
CA LEU A 145 16.05 -0.17 13.39
C LEU A 145 17.08 0.94 13.59
N ALA A 146 17.25 1.84 12.63
CA ALA A 146 18.11 3.02 12.71
C ALA A 146 17.42 4.21 13.42
N ARG A 147 16.17 4.04 13.88
CA ARG A 147 15.31 5.03 14.51
C ARG A 147 14.83 6.17 13.60
N ASN A 148 14.91 6.00 12.29
CA ASN A 148 14.26 6.89 11.34
C ASN A 148 12.78 6.57 11.22
N ASP A 149 11.95 7.56 10.94
CA ASP A 149 10.56 7.35 10.60
C ASP A 149 10.50 6.51 9.32
N ARG A 150 9.70 5.43 9.32
CA ARG A 150 9.69 4.48 8.20
C ARG A 150 8.31 4.04 7.79
N VAL A 151 7.36 3.94 8.71
CA VAL A 151 6.00 3.52 8.39
C VAL A 151 5.01 4.48 9.03
N VAL A 152 4.01 4.92 8.26
CA VAL A 152 2.80 5.56 8.79
C VAL A 152 1.65 4.60 8.62
N CYS A 153 0.84 4.42 9.65
CA CYS A 153 -0.36 3.60 9.59
C CYS A 153 -1.53 4.23 10.35
N GLY A 154 -2.74 3.91 9.92
CA GLY A 154 -3.99 4.29 10.56
C GLY A 154 -5.12 3.42 10.03
N HIS A 155 -6.29 3.48 10.61
CA HIS A 155 -7.45 2.72 10.15
C HIS A 155 -8.62 3.62 9.77
N LYS A 156 -9.45 3.14 8.85
CA LYS A 156 -10.72 3.75 8.48
C LYS A 156 -11.68 3.71 9.67
N HIS A 157 -12.41 4.79 9.88
CA HIS A 157 -13.43 4.86 10.92
C HIS A 157 -14.42 3.67 10.85
N LEU A 158 -14.76 3.11 12.01
CA LEU A 158 -15.81 2.11 12.12
C LEU A 158 -17.17 2.79 11.95
N CYS A 159 -17.87 2.47 10.87
CA CYS A 159 -19.24 2.93 10.71
C CYS A 159 -20.13 2.20 11.75
N GLU A 160 -20.52 2.88 12.83
CA GLU A 160 -21.49 2.33 13.76
C GLU A 160 -22.80 2.07 13.00
N LYS A 161 -23.14 0.81 12.81
CA LYS A 161 -24.48 0.43 12.32
C LYS A 161 -25.47 0.95 13.35
N ARG A 162 -26.13 2.07 13.04
CA ARG A 162 -27.30 2.51 13.82
C ARG A 162 -28.31 1.38 13.75
N GLY A 163 -28.52 0.71 14.91
CA GLY A 163 -29.51 -0.34 15.13
C GLY A 163 -30.94 0.18 15.01
#